data_a01a2583e4f98bb8dc3bfdd97003d501
#
_entry.id   a01a2583e4f98bb8dc3bfdd97003d501
#
_cell.length_a   1.000
_cell.length_b   1.000
_cell.length_c   1.000
_cell.angle_alpha   90.00
_cell.angle_beta   90.00
_cell.angle_gamma   90.00
#
_symmetry.space_group_name_H-M   'P 1'
#
loop_
_entity.id
_entity.type
_entity.pdbx_description
1 polymer ?
#
loop_
_entity_poly.entity_id
_entity_poly.type
_entity_poly.pdbx_seq_one_letter_code
_entity_poly.pdbx_strand_id
1 'polypeptide(L)'
;MRLHPGETEAVGWRVVTVRDAVRQLREASPDVTGRPRMIAIDGRGGAGKTTLAERLREAVPDSAVVHTDDIAWNHACFDWAAALAENVLQPLHRGESVDFRPAPWITHDRPGSITVPAGADVIWVEGTGIIREELAPWLDASVWLQGDLDEQERLLSVRDGDSPEQREHVANWLLEELPFMLREQPWARATLIVAGPPWTDHDPDTELAVAPPTDP
;
A
#
# COMPACT_ATOMS: atom_id res chain seq x y z
N MET A 1 10.73 18.49 5.95
CA MET A 1 9.84 17.69 5.12
C MET A 1 8.41 18.21 5.28
N ARG A 2 7.68 18.45 4.19
CA ARG A 2 6.26 18.83 4.28
C ARG A 2 5.44 17.54 4.29
N LEU A 3 4.71 17.29 5.37
CA LEU A 3 3.85 16.12 5.51
C LEU A 3 2.38 16.46 5.28
N HIS A 4 1.56 15.43 5.18
CA HIS A 4 0.11 15.56 5.15
C HIS A 4 -0.40 16.27 6.43
N PRO A 5 -1.42 17.15 6.35
CA PRO A 5 -2.03 17.71 7.54
C PRO A 5 -2.42 16.62 8.55
N GLY A 6 -1.95 16.75 9.79
CA GLY A 6 -2.18 15.75 10.84
C GLY A 6 -1.26 14.54 10.84
N GLU A 7 -0.42 14.37 9.82
CA GLU A 7 0.59 13.31 9.82
C GLU A 7 1.77 13.70 10.71
N THR A 8 2.13 12.80 11.64
CA THR A 8 3.28 12.96 12.51
C THR A 8 4.55 12.50 11.80
N GLU A 9 5.61 13.31 11.84
CA GLU A 9 6.90 12.96 11.27
C GLU A 9 7.53 11.79 12.04
N ALA A 10 7.88 10.72 11.30
CA ALA A 10 8.56 9.57 11.88
C ALA A 10 9.98 9.94 12.32
N VAL A 11 10.39 9.36 13.43
CA VAL A 11 11.73 9.56 14.02
C VAL A 11 12.41 8.22 14.24
N GLY A 12 13.71 8.25 14.50
CA GLY A 12 14.47 7.02 14.74
C GLY A 12 14.74 6.23 13.45
N TRP A 13 14.86 6.92 12.33
CA TRP A 13 15.21 6.34 11.03
C TRP A 13 16.50 5.53 11.10
N ARG A 14 16.48 4.37 10.48
CA ARG A 14 17.63 3.49 10.32
C ARG A 14 17.62 2.84 8.94
N VAL A 15 18.78 2.66 8.36
CA VAL A 15 18.93 1.91 7.11
C VAL A 15 19.03 0.43 7.43
N VAL A 16 18.25 -0.39 6.74
CA VAL A 16 18.22 -1.84 6.86
C VAL A 16 18.17 -2.48 5.48
N THR A 17 18.59 -3.72 5.35
CA THR A 17 18.40 -4.43 4.08
C THR A 17 16.91 -4.72 3.84
N VAL A 18 16.51 -4.86 2.57
CA VAL A 18 15.13 -5.29 2.22
C VAL A 18 14.77 -6.60 2.93
N ARG A 19 15.71 -7.54 3.03
CA ARG A 19 15.50 -8.81 3.74
C ARG A 19 15.27 -8.63 5.24
N ASP A 20 15.95 -7.69 5.87
CA ASP A 20 15.75 -7.37 7.28
C ASP A 20 14.39 -6.69 7.51
N ALA A 21 13.94 -5.82 6.61
CA ALA A 21 12.61 -5.26 6.66
C ALA A 21 11.52 -6.34 6.53
N VAL A 22 11.66 -7.26 5.58
CA VAL A 22 10.76 -8.43 5.45
C VAL A 22 10.74 -9.27 6.73
N ARG A 23 11.92 -9.54 7.33
CA ARG A 23 11.98 -10.27 8.59
C ARG A 23 11.22 -9.55 9.71
N GLN A 24 11.40 -8.23 9.86
CA GLN A 24 10.69 -7.42 10.86
C GLN A 24 9.16 -7.49 10.68
N LEU A 25 8.68 -7.39 9.43
CA LEU A 25 7.26 -7.50 9.12
C LEU A 25 6.70 -8.89 9.47
N ARG A 26 7.48 -9.95 9.22
CA ARG A 26 7.10 -11.32 9.58
C ARG A 26 7.09 -11.55 11.09
N GLU A 27 8.06 -11.01 11.81
CA GLU A 27 8.16 -11.11 13.26
C GLU A 27 7.04 -10.33 13.98
N ALA A 28 6.59 -9.22 13.39
CA ALA A 28 5.47 -8.45 13.89
C ALA A 28 4.09 -9.06 13.55
N SER A 29 4.05 -9.94 12.55
CA SER A 29 2.82 -10.65 12.14
C SER A 29 2.54 -11.83 13.09
N PRO A 30 1.26 -12.20 13.29
CA PRO A 30 0.94 -13.43 13.98
C PRO A 30 1.49 -14.66 13.25
N ASP A 31 1.70 -15.75 13.96
CA ASP A 31 1.99 -17.03 13.32
C ASP A 31 0.77 -17.50 12.53
N VAL A 32 0.95 -17.66 11.22
CA VAL A 32 -0.10 -18.12 10.32
C VAL A 32 0.30 -19.46 9.69
N THR A 33 -0.67 -20.37 9.62
CA THR A 33 -0.51 -21.69 8.97
C THR A 33 -1.67 -21.93 8.02
N GLY A 34 -1.38 -22.53 6.87
CA GLY A 34 -2.41 -22.89 5.89
C GLY A 34 -2.91 -21.73 5.03
N ARG A 35 -2.37 -20.53 5.20
CA ARG A 35 -2.67 -19.35 4.38
C ARG A 35 -1.46 -18.43 4.23
N PRO A 36 -1.43 -17.57 3.22
CA PRO A 36 -0.40 -16.53 3.12
C PRO A 36 -0.50 -15.48 4.24
N ARG A 37 0.62 -14.83 4.55
CA ARG A 37 0.60 -13.55 5.28
C ARG A 37 0.15 -12.44 4.34
N MET A 38 -0.77 -11.61 4.80
CA MET A 38 -1.25 -10.44 4.06
C MET A 38 -0.65 -9.17 4.67
N ILE A 39 0.21 -8.52 3.90
CA ILE A 39 0.93 -7.33 4.34
C ILE A 39 0.53 -6.14 3.47
N ALA A 40 -0.02 -5.11 4.11
CA ALA A 40 -0.41 -3.88 3.44
C ALA A 40 0.81 -2.98 3.15
N ILE A 41 0.79 -2.31 2.01
CA ILE A 41 1.73 -1.25 1.64
C ILE A 41 0.91 -0.02 1.28
N ASP A 42 0.88 0.96 2.16
CA ASP A 42 0.10 2.17 2.02
C ASP A 42 0.99 3.41 1.95
N GLY A 43 0.44 4.46 1.45
CA GLY A 43 1.11 5.75 1.28
C GLY A 43 0.35 6.58 0.25
N ARG A 44 0.63 7.85 0.22
CA ARG A 44 0.00 8.77 -0.73
C ARG A 44 0.41 8.49 -2.18
N GLY A 45 -0.29 9.11 -3.12
CA GLY A 45 0.13 9.15 -4.50
C GLY A 45 1.58 9.65 -4.63
N GLY A 46 2.38 9.02 -5.49
CA GLY A 46 3.80 9.38 -5.66
C GLY A 46 4.75 8.90 -4.55
N ALA A 47 4.26 8.24 -3.49
CA ALA A 47 5.10 7.76 -2.38
C ALA A 47 6.03 6.59 -2.74
N GLY A 48 5.81 5.89 -3.85
CA GLY A 48 6.65 4.78 -4.29
C GLY A 48 6.15 3.39 -3.85
N LYS A 49 4.87 3.25 -3.52
CA LYS A 49 4.24 1.98 -3.08
C LYS A 49 4.51 0.82 -4.02
N THR A 50 4.21 0.98 -5.29
CA THR A 50 4.39 -0.06 -6.31
C THR A 50 5.85 -0.48 -6.44
N THR A 51 6.78 0.48 -6.41
CA THR A 51 8.23 0.18 -6.42
C THR A 51 8.64 -0.62 -5.19
N LEU A 52 8.15 -0.24 -4.01
CA LEU A 52 8.43 -0.99 -2.78
C LEU A 52 7.83 -2.41 -2.85
N ALA A 53 6.59 -2.54 -3.30
CA ALA A 53 5.92 -3.83 -3.43
C ALA A 53 6.71 -4.80 -4.32
N GLU A 54 7.20 -4.34 -5.46
CA GLU A 54 8.03 -5.16 -6.36
C GLU A 54 9.36 -5.57 -5.72
N ARG A 55 10.05 -4.66 -5.03
CA ARG A 55 11.29 -4.97 -4.31
C ARG A 55 11.07 -6.02 -3.21
N LEU A 56 9.98 -5.90 -2.46
CA LEU A 56 9.61 -6.88 -1.43
C LEU A 56 9.24 -8.23 -2.05
N ARG A 57 8.53 -8.23 -3.18
CA ARG A 57 8.19 -9.44 -3.95
C ARG A 57 9.45 -10.16 -4.45
N GLU A 58 10.42 -9.42 -4.97
CA GLU A 58 11.69 -10.00 -5.42
C GLU A 58 12.50 -10.60 -4.25
N ALA A 59 12.43 -10.00 -3.06
CA ALA A 59 13.08 -10.53 -1.86
C ALA A 59 12.37 -11.78 -1.29
N VAL A 60 11.10 -12.02 -1.67
CA VAL A 60 10.28 -13.18 -1.25
C VAL A 60 9.70 -13.86 -2.50
N PRO A 61 10.42 -14.82 -3.11
CA PRO A 61 10.02 -15.44 -4.39
C PRO A 61 8.62 -16.07 -4.40
N ASP A 62 8.19 -16.66 -3.26
CA ASP A 62 6.87 -17.26 -3.11
C ASP A 62 5.82 -16.24 -2.64
N SER A 63 5.83 -15.05 -3.23
CA SER A 63 4.88 -13.98 -2.91
C SER A 63 4.20 -13.41 -4.15
N ALA A 64 3.06 -12.76 -3.95
CA ALA A 64 2.33 -12.06 -5.00
C ALA A 64 1.99 -10.63 -4.57
N VAL A 65 1.72 -9.77 -5.55
CA VAL A 65 1.25 -8.40 -5.32
C VAL A 65 -0.21 -8.29 -5.75
N VAL A 66 -1.01 -7.63 -4.95
CA VAL A 66 -2.37 -7.20 -5.27
C VAL A 66 -2.41 -5.68 -5.25
N HIS A 67 -2.77 -5.08 -6.37
CA HIS A 67 -2.91 -3.63 -6.51
C HIS A 67 -4.35 -3.22 -6.20
N THR A 68 -4.56 -2.39 -5.19
CA THR A 68 -5.91 -1.92 -4.85
C THR A 68 -6.51 -1.05 -5.93
N ASP A 69 -5.70 -0.38 -6.75
CA ASP A 69 -6.15 0.40 -7.89
C ASP A 69 -6.94 -0.44 -8.91
N ASP A 70 -6.65 -1.74 -9.01
CA ASP A 70 -7.40 -2.67 -9.83
C ASP A 70 -8.81 -2.93 -9.28
N ILE A 71 -8.96 -2.97 -7.97
CA ILE A 71 -10.26 -3.07 -7.28
C ILE A 71 -10.99 -1.73 -7.33
N ALA A 72 -10.28 -0.65 -7.01
CA ALA A 72 -10.82 0.70 -6.90
C ALA A 72 -11.26 1.30 -8.25
N TRP A 73 -10.79 0.72 -9.34
CA TRP A 73 -11.08 1.24 -10.68
C TRP A 73 -12.59 1.36 -10.95
N ASN A 74 -13.07 2.58 -11.21
CA ASN A 74 -14.49 2.95 -11.33
C ASN A 74 -15.36 2.76 -10.06
N HIS A 75 -14.76 2.71 -8.89
CA HIS A 75 -15.45 2.94 -7.62
C HIS A 75 -15.36 4.41 -7.22
N ALA A 76 -16.23 4.84 -6.32
CA ALA A 76 -16.03 6.09 -5.61
C ALA A 76 -14.75 6.02 -4.77
N CYS A 77 -14.11 7.17 -4.54
CA CYS A 77 -12.89 7.24 -3.74
C CYS A 77 -13.08 6.51 -2.41
N PHE A 78 -12.18 5.61 -2.07
CA PHE A 78 -12.16 4.81 -0.84
C PHE A 78 -13.36 3.86 -0.60
N ASP A 79 -14.34 3.76 -1.51
CA ASP A 79 -15.52 2.86 -1.40
C ASP A 79 -15.27 1.53 -2.14
N TRP A 80 -14.14 0.89 -1.87
CA TRP A 80 -13.73 -0.37 -2.49
C TRP A 80 -13.32 -1.43 -1.47
N ALA A 81 -13.26 -1.08 -0.18
CA ALA A 81 -12.73 -1.96 0.86
C ALA A 81 -13.54 -3.26 1.00
N ALA A 82 -14.86 -3.18 0.96
CA ALA A 82 -15.72 -4.36 1.00
C ALA A 82 -15.46 -5.30 -0.19
N ALA A 83 -15.30 -4.75 -1.40
CA ALA A 83 -15.02 -5.54 -2.59
C ALA A 83 -13.65 -6.24 -2.49
N LEU A 84 -12.62 -5.56 -1.97
CA LEU A 84 -11.32 -6.17 -1.69
C LEU A 84 -11.42 -7.27 -0.63
N ALA A 85 -12.08 -6.98 0.49
CA ALA A 85 -12.21 -7.93 1.59
C ALA A 85 -12.92 -9.21 1.14
N GLU A 86 -14.09 -9.10 0.53
CA GLU A 86 -14.93 -10.24 0.17
C GLU A 86 -14.35 -11.11 -0.95
N ASN A 87 -13.75 -10.47 -1.97
CA ASN A 87 -13.37 -11.18 -3.19
C ASN A 87 -11.88 -11.54 -3.26
N VAL A 88 -11.04 -10.93 -2.42
CA VAL A 88 -9.60 -11.17 -2.43
C VAL A 88 -9.11 -11.63 -1.06
N LEU A 89 -9.28 -10.81 -0.01
CA LEU A 89 -8.65 -11.09 1.28
C LEU A 89 -9.27 -12.29 1.99
N GLN A 90 -10.59 -12.44 1.98
CA GLN A 90 -11.27 -13.58 2.61
C GLN A 90 -10.92 -14.93 1.96
N PRO A 91 -10.94 -15.10 0.63
CA PRO A 91 -10.44 -16.31 -0.01
C PRO A 91 -8.99 -16.63 0.36
N LEU A 92 -8.10 -15.63 0.30
CA LEU A 92 -6.69 -15.79 0.68
C LEU A 92 -6.54 -16.16 2.17
N HIS A 93 -7.38 -15.59 3.04
CA HIS A 93 -7.39 -15.92 4.46
C HIS A 93 -7.82 -17.37 4.75
N ARG A 94 -8.55 -18.00 3.82
CA ARG A 94 -8.89 -19.45 3.85
C ARG A 94 -7.85 -20.32 3.14
N GLY A 95 -6.75 -19.75 2.62
CA GLY A 95 -5.72 -20.47 1.86
C GLY A 95 -6.14 -20.80 0.42
N GLU A 96 -7.19 -20.15 -0.08
CA GLU A 96 -7.69 -20.35 -1.44
C GLU A 96 -6.92 -19.47 -2.43
N SER A 97 -6.91 -19.86 -3.71
CA SER A 97 -6.46 -18.99 -4.81
C SER A 97 -7.53 -17.95 -5.13
N VAL A 98 -7.12 -16.86 -5.75
CA VAL A 98 -8.02 -15.83 -6.27
C VAL A 98 -7.94 -15.76 -7.77
N ASP A 99 -9.09 -15.71 -8.43
CA ASP A 99 -9.29 -15.32 -9.82
C ASP A 99 -10.57 -14.49 -9.87
N PHE A 100 -10.41 -13.19 -9.66
CA PHE A 100 -11.52 -12.27 -9.47
C PHE A 100 -11.54 -11.20 -10.55
N ARG A 101 -12.69 -11.03 -11.19
CA ARG A 101 -12.93 -9.95 -12.14
C ARG A 101 -13.94 -8.97 -11.58
N PRO A 102 -13.52 -7.76 -11.17
CA PRO A 102 -14.41 -6.74 -10.62
C PRO A 102 -15.56 -6.39 -11.55
N ALA A 103 -16.74 -6.10 -10.99
CA ALA A 103 -17.93 -5.74 -11.77
C ALA A 103 -17.70 -4.54 -12.74
N PRO A 104 -16.98 -3.47 -12.37
CA PRO A 104 -16.61 -2.43 -13.30
C PRO A 104 -15.79 -2.91 -14.50
N TRP A 105 -14.90 -3.90 -14.33
CA TRP A 105 -14.12 -4.47 -15.44
C TRP A 105 -15.04 -5.15 -16.47
N ILE A 106 -16.08 -5.85 -15.99
CA ILE A 106 -17.08 -6.48 -16.85
C ILE A 106 -17.89 -5.42 -17.60
N THR A 107 -18.37 -4.40 -16.87
CA THR A 107 -19.23 -3.35 -17.44
C THR A 107 -18.51 -2.50 -18.49
N HIS A 108 -17.20 -2.26 -18.30
CA HIS A 108 -16.39 -1.44 -19.20
C HIS A 108 -15.49 -2.26 -20.13
N ASP A 109 -15.71 -3.56 -20.21
CA ASP A 109 -14.99 -4.49 -21.09
C ASP A 109 -13.45 -4.45 -20.89
N ARG A 110 -12.98 -4.19 -19.66
CA ARG A 110 -11.57 -4.27 -19.30
C ARG A 110 -11.15 -5.73 -19.25
N PRO A 111 -10.13 -6.16 -20.03
CA PRO A 111 -9.70 -7.56 -20.07
C PRO A 111 -8.94 -7.99 -18.80
N GLY A 112 -8.84 -9.32 -18.59
CA GLY A 112 -8.09 -9.91 -17.48
C GLY A 112 -8.87 -10.09 -16.21
N SER A 113 -8.18 -10.47 -15.14
CA SER A 113 -8.68 -10.64 -13.78
C SER A 113 -7.56 -10.42 -12.77
N ILE A 114 -7.91 -10.24 -11.53
CA ILE A 114 -6.98 -10.19 -10.39
C ILE A 114 -6.73 -11.63 -9.98
N THR A 115 -5.49 -12.10 -10.17
CA THR A 115 -5.12 -13.49 -9.90
C THR A 115 -4.08 -13.61 -8.82
N VAL A 116 -4.32 -14.50 -7.85
CA VAL A 116 -3.34 -14.88 -6.83
C VAL A 116 -3.29 -16.41 -6.77
N PRO A 117 -2.13 -17.04 -7.01
CA PRO A 117 -2.00 -18.48 -6.95
C PRO A 117 -2.15 -19.00 -5.53
N ALA A 118 -2.63 -20.23 -5.39
CA ALA A 118 -2.57 -20.92 -4.11
C ALA A 118 -1.11 -21.20 -3.70
N GLY A 119 -0.84 -21.22 -2.39
CA GLY A 119 0.47 -21.61 -1.85
C GLY A 119 1.48 -20.47 -1.79
N ALA A 120 1.11 -19.23 -2.09
CA ALA A 120 1.94 -18.07 -1.80
C ALA A 120 2.20 -17.97 -0.28
N ASP A 121 3.41 -17.55 0.09
CA ASP A 121 3.82 -17.35 1.49
C ASP A 121 3.42 -15.94 1.98
N VAL A 122 3.54 -14.95 1.11
CA VAL A 122 3.19 -13.55 1.40
C VAL A 122 2.38 -12.95 0.25
N ILE A 123 1.35 -12.19 0.60
CA ILE A 123 0.63 -11.31 -0.32
C ILE A 123 0.89 -9.86 0.09
N TRP A 124 1.52 -9.12 -0.81
CA TRP A 124 1.70 -7.68 -0.70
C TRP A 124 0.48 -6.99 -1.29
N VAL A 125 -0.33 -6.37 -0.44
CA VAL A 125 -1.52 -5.63 -0.88
C VAL A 125 -1.16 -4.15 -0.87
N GLU A 126 -1.01 -3.55 -2.06
CA GLU A 126 -0.54 -2.17 -2.16
C GLU A 126 -1.61 -1.22 -2.71
N GLY A 127 -1.64 -0.01 -2.16
CA GLY A 127 -2.48 1.09 -2.64
C GLY A 127 -2.77 2.12 -1.57
N THR A 128 -3.35 3.25 -1.99
CA THR A 128 -3.70 4.34 -1.08
C THR A 128 -4.95 4.00 -0.28
N GLY A 129 -4.84 4.05 1.06
CA GLY A 129 -5.95 3.83 1.98
C GLY A 129 -6.23 2.35 2.30
N ILE A 130 -5.26 1.48 2.15
CA ILE A 130 -5.36 0.07 2.57
C ILE A 130 -5.25 -0.09 4.10
N ILE A 131 -4.46 0.78 4.77
CA ILE A 131 -4.34 0.79 6.23
C ILE A 131 -5.53 1.57 6.80
N ARG A 132 -6.64 0.86 7.02
CA ARG A 132 -7.88 1.39 7.59
C ARG A 132 -8.52 0.39 8.55
N GLU A 133 -9.39 0.87 9.43
CA GLU A 133 -10.05 0.04 10.44
C GLU A 133 -10.83 -1.13 9.82
N GLU A 134 -11.56 -0.89 8.74
CA GLU A 134 -12.38 -1.88 8.05
C GLU A 134 -11.58 -3.09 7.52
N LEU A 135 -10.34 -2.87 7.08
CA LEU A 135 -9.46 -3.90 6.52
C LEU A 135 -8.48 -4.50 7.54
N ALA A 136 -8.33 -3.89 8.72
CA ALA A 136 -7.41 -4.34 9.75
C ALA A 136 -7.57 -5.83 10.13
N PRO A 137 -8.78 -6.42 10.20
CA PRO A 137 -8.94 -7.85 10.53
C PRO A 137 -8.32 -8.82 9.51
N TRP A 138 -8.06 -8.35 8.29
CA TRP A 138 -7.54 -9.16 7.18
C TRP A 138 -6.04 -9.02 6.95
N LEU A 139 -5.39 -8.08 7.63
CA LEU A 139 -3.98 -7.73 7.43
C LEU A 139 -3.15 -8.21 8.63
N ASP A 140 -2.02 -8.86 8.36
CA ASP A 140 -1.13 -9.39 9.38
C ASP A 140 -0.05 -8.39 9.78
N ALA A 141 0.34 -7.51 8.87
CA ALA A 141 1.24 -6.38 9.10
C ALA A 141 1.01 -5.29 8.06
N SER A 142 1.62 -4.14 8.26
CA SER A 142 1.47 -3.02 7.33
C SER A 142 2.67 -2.10 7.29
N VAL A 143 2.87 -1.47 6.15
CA VAL A 143 3.91 -0.49 5.87
C VAL A 143 3.25 0.82 5.43
N TRP A 144 3.61 1.92 6.08
CA TRP A 144 3.29 3.26 5.63
C TRP A 144 4.53 3.89 4.96
N LEU A 145 4.38 4.41 3.74
CA LEU A 145 5.43 5.19 3.08
C LEU A 145 5.26 6.66 3.41
N GLN A 146 6.19 7.18 4.21
CA GLN A 146 6.23 8.59 4.56
C GLN A 146 7.27 9.33 3.70
N GLY A 147 6.87 10.40 3.03
CA GLY A 147 7.76 11.21 2.20
C GLY A 147 7.30 12.65 2.10
N ASP A 148 8.12 13.48 1.47
CA ASP A 148 7.84 14.89 1.27
C ASP A 148 6.72 15.10 0.25
N LEU A 149 5.69 15.88 0.60
CA LEU A 149 4.53 16.14 -0.25
C LEU A 149 4.89 16.83 -1.56
N ASP A 150 5.78 17.81 -1.52
CA ASP A 150 6.15 18.56 -2.71
C ASP A 150 6.85 17.64 -3.72
N GLU A 151 7.69 16.73 -3.22
CA GLU A 151 8.35 15.74 -4.07
C GLU A 151 7.37 14.68 -4.61
N GLN A 152 6.43 14.22 -3.80
CA GLN A 152 5.37 13.30 -4.25
C GLN A 152 4.50 13.93 -5.33
N GLU A 153 4.07 15.19 -5.15
CA GLU A 153 3.30 15.95 -6.13
C GLU A 153 4.10 16.15 -7.44
N ARG A 154 5.40 16.46 -7.33
CA ARG A 154 6.29 16.55 -8.48
C ARG A 154 6.39 15.23 -9.25
N LEU A 155 6.54 14.11 -8.56
CA LEU A 155 6.61 12.77 -9.18
C LEU A 155 5.30 12.39 -9.86
N LEU A 156 4.15 12.72 -9.25
CA LEU A 156 2.84 12.53 -9.87
C LEU A 156 2.68 13.34 -11.13
N SER A 157 3.06 14.63 -11.10
CA SER A 157 3.00 15.50 -12.27
C SER A 157 3.89 14.99 -13.42
N VAL A 158 5.07 14.44 -13.11
CA VAL A 158 5.94 13.81 -14.13
C VAL A 158 5.30 12.55 -14.72
N ARG A 159 4.64 11.72 -13.89
CA ARG A 159 4.02 10.46 -14.34
C ARG A 159 2.73 10.69 -15.13
N ASP A 160 1.84 11.53 -14.60
CA ASP A 160 0.45 11.65 -15.06
C ASP A 160 0.20 12.91 -15.90
N GLY A 161 1.19 13.80 -15.97
CA GLY A 161 1.10 15.11 -16.63
C GLY A 161 0.58 16.21 -15.70
N ASP A 162 0.59 17.45 -16.21
CA ASP A 162 0.17 18.65 -15.49
C ASP A 162 -0.83 19.48 -16.32
N SER A 163 -1.80 18.81 -16.95
CA SER A 163 -2.89 19.49 -17.66
C SER A 163 -3.90 20.10 -16.66
N PRO A 164 -4.71 21.09 -17.09
CA PRO A 164 -5.77 21.62 -16.24
C PRO A 164 -6.72 20.55 -15.72
N GLU A 165 -7.07 19.57 -16.55
CA GLU A 165 -7.94 18.45 -16.21
C GLU A 165 -7.30 17.55 -15.15
N GLN A 166 -5.98 17.31 -15.28
CA GLN A 166 -5.23 16.52 -14.30
C GLN A 166 -5.14 17.24 -12.95
N ARG A 167 -4.91 18.55 -12.95
CA ARG A 167 -4.90 19.33 -11.70
C ARG A 167 -6.27 19.34 -11.02
N GLU A 168 -7.37 19.45 -11.80
CA GLU A 168 -8.73 19.35 -11.26
C GLU A 168 -8.99 17.95 -10.66
N HIS A 169 -8.56 16.90 -11.35
CA HIS A 169 -8.66 15.52 -10.84
C HIS A 169 -7.92 15.36 -9.50
N VAL A 170 -6.67 15.82 -9.41
CA VAL A 170 -5.89 15.79 -8.17
C VAL A 170 -6.55 16.61 -7.05
N ALA A 171 -7.07 17.80 -7.37
CA ALA A 171 -7.78 18.62 -6.38
C ALA A 171 -9.03 17.91 -5.83
N ASN A 172 -9.82 17.28 -6.70
CA ASN A 172 -10.99 16.49 -6.30
C ASN A 172 -10.58 15.26 -5.48
N TRP A 173 -9.51 14.57 -5.85
CA TRP A 173 -8.95 13.46 -5.06
C TRP A 173 -8.58 13.89 -3.64
N LEU A 174 -7.90 15.02 -3.49
CA LEU A 174 -7.48 15.55 -2.18
C LEU A 174 -8.67 15.90 -1.27
N LEU A 175 -9.81 16.30 -1.82
CA LEU A 175 -11.02 16.54 -1.02
C LEU A 175 -11.53 15.29 -0.30
N GLU A 176 -11.27 14.11 -0.87
CA GLU A 176 -11.64 12.82 -0.28
C GLU A 176 -10.49 12.22 0.54
N GLU A 177 -9.24 12.34 0.05
CA GLU A 177 -8.05 11.77 0.70
C GLU A 177 -7.78 12.41 2.05
N LEU A 178 -7.83 13.76 2.14
CA LEU A 178 -7.50 14.48 3.37
C LEU A 178 -8.35 14.06 4.57
N PRO A 179 -9.70 14.09 4.51
CA PRO A 179 -10.53 13.66 5.64
C PRO A 179 -10.40 12.16 5.92
N PHE A 180 -10.18 11.34 4.89
CA PHE A 180 -9.95 9.91 5.04
C PHE A 180 -8.67 9.64 5.85
N MET A 181 -7.55 10.22 5.46
CA MET A 181 -6.26 10.05 6.13
C MET A 181 -6.28 10.56 7.57
N LEU A 182 -6.94 11.70 7.83
CA LEU A 182 -7.12 12.23 9.18
C LEU A 182 -7.92 11.29 10.10
N ARG A 183 -8.90 10.58 9.55
CA ARG A 183 -9.71 9.63 10.31
C ARG A 183 -8.97 8.34 10.55
N GLU A 184 -8.34 7.78 9.52
CA GLU A 184 -7.71 6.45 9.60
C GLU A 184 -6.32 6.49 10.23
N GLN A 185 -5.59 7.61 10.12
CA GLN A 185 -4.23 7.78 10.63
C GLN A 185 -3.30 6.59 10.31
N PRO A 186 -3.09 6.26 9.02
CA PRO A 186 -2.35 5.06 8.63
C PRO A 186 -0.91 5.02 9.16
N TRP A 187 -0.27 6.19 9.34
CA TRP A 187 1.06 6.31 9.93
C TRP A 187 1.15 5.83 11.38
N ALA A 188 0.05 5.94 12.16
CA ALA A 188 -0.01 5.47 13.53
C ALA A 188 -0.42 3.99 13.64
N ARG A 189 -1.13 3.48 12.62
CA ARG A 189 -1.59 2.08 12.56
C ARG A 189 -0.59 1.14 11.90
N ALA A 190 0.39 1.67 11.17
CA ALA A 190 1.38 0.88 10.45
C ALA A 190 2.24 0.05 11.41
N THR A 191 2.69 -1.10 10.95
CA THR A 191 3.71 -1.91 11.64
C THR A 191 5.09 -1.29 11.49
N LEU A 192 5.36 -0.70 10.33
CA LEU A 192 6.64 -0.13 9.95
C LEU A 192 6.42 1.09 9.07
N ILE A 193 7.19 2.15 9.28
CA ILE A 193 7.26 3.27 8.35
C ILE A 193 8.49 3.11 7.48
N VAL A 194 8.33 3.30 6.18
CA VAL A 194 9.42 3.31 5.19
C VAL A 194 9.53 4.70 4.59
N ALA A 195 10.75 5.19 4.42
CA ALA A 195 10.97 6.48 3.76
C ALA A 195 10.55 6.41 2.29
N GLY A 196 9.68 7.33 1.91
CA GLY A 196 9.38 7.66 0.53
C GLY A 196 10.28 8.79 0.02
N PRO A 197 10.03 9.31 -1.19
CA PRO A 197 10.81 10.40 -1.75
C PRO A 197 10.71 11.71 -0.92
N PRO A 198 11.76 12.54 -0.86
CA PRO A 198 13.09 12.23 -1.39
C PRO A 198 13.76 11.13 -0.57
N TRP A 199 14.46 10.24 -1.27
CA TRP A 199 15.09 9.08 -0.63
C TRP A 199 16.23 9.53 0.31
N THR A 200 16.32 8.89 1.46
CA THR A 200 17.50 8.99 2.34
C THR A 200 18.73 8.38 1.64
N ASP A 201 19.91 8.79 2.06
CA ASP A 201 21.16 8.26 1.51
C ASP A 201 21.34 6.78 1.91
N HIS A 202 20.98 5.89 1.00
CA HIS A 202 21.12 4.43 1.12
C HIS A 202 21.12 3.81 -0.29
N ASP A 203 21.55 2.57 -0.41
CA ASP A 203 21.48 1.83 -1.66
C ASP A 203 20.00 1.49 -2.01
N PRO A 204 19.42 2.13 -3.03
CA PRO A 204 18.00 1.95 -3.35
C PRO A 204 17.65 0.54 -3.84
N ASP A 205 18.61 -0.28 -4.26
CA ASP A 205 18.35 -1.63 -4.75
C ASP A 205 18.29 -2.65 -3.62
N THR A 206 19.06 -2.47 -2.54
CA THR A 206 19.25 -3.46 -1.49
C THR A 206 18.82 -3.03 -0.11
N GLU A 207 18.61 -1.73 0.12
CA GLU A 207 18.35 -1.15 1.44
C GLU A 207 17.06 -0.31 1.47
N LEU A 208 16.52 -0.16 2.67
CA LEU A 208 15.37 0.71 3.00
C LEU A 208 15.71 1.54 4.24
N ALA A 209 15.32 2.81 4.24
CA ALA A 209 15.27 3.58 5.47
C ALA A 209 13.93 3.32 6.14
N VAL A 210 13.96 2.83 7.39
CA VAL A 210 12.77 2.44 8.14
C VAL A 210 12.72 3.15 9.49
N ALA A 211 11.51 3.37 10.00
CA ALA A 211 11.24 3.90 11.33
C ALA A 211 10.08 3.14 11.99
N PRO A 212 9.95 3.18 13.33
CA PRO A 212 8.75 2.69 14.00
C PRO A 212 7.52 3.53 13.63
N PRO A 213 6.28 3.02 13.83
CA PRO A 213 5.08 3.82 13.69
C PRO A 213 5.11 5.03 14.62
N THR A 214 4.40 6.08 14.23
CA THR A 214 4.28 7.29 15.06
C THR A 214 3.16 7.12 16.08
N ASP A 215 3.24 7.84 17.17
CA ASP A 215 2.12 7.93 18.11
C ASP A 215 0.92 8.63 17.44
N PRO A 216 -0.32 8.24 17.78
CA PRO A 216 -1.54 8.85 17.26
C PRO A 216 -1.67 10.33 17.58
#